data_08a576afc973b0c54c9c3ccda62bff3b
#
_entry.id   08a576afc973b0c54c9c3ccda62bff3b
#
_cell.length_a   1.000
_cell.length_b   1.000
_cell.length_c   1.000
_cell.angle_alpha   90.00
_cell.angle_beta   90.00
_cell.angle_gamma   90.00
#
_symmetry.space_group_name_H-M   'P 1'
#
loop_
_entity.id
_entity.type
_entity.pdbx_description
1 polymer ?
#
loop_
_entity_poly.entity_id
_entity_poly.type
_entity_poly.pdbx_seq_one_letter_code
_entity_poly.pdbx_strand_id
1 'polypeptide(L)'
;MKKFTTFLFLVFISIFTISADIAPDTVLTPDSAITFGKLPNGLTYYIRPNSYPENRVFFRLVVKSGSVMEDDDQLGLAHFFEHMAFNGTEKYPGNQVIDFLEKNGIQFGPEINAYTSYDQTVFMLEIPSDKSQLVDQCIEVLGQWAAYVKLEQQDIDDERGVVIEEWRQHQRAEYRLQEFLLDNLFKDSRFAVRNPIGKVKILETFTRDQLVRYYKEWYTPDRMAVMVIGDIDAASVKSSIEKNFSSLKNNPHQRIIDMSVPIEAGTVTGIKTDPEATENQFDMCIKVPFQQNKLAGDYRSYIVRILFCNMMSDRFDQLRRSQNPPFMSANIGFSHLFSSASFFNLGVDLKDNGVREGIEKACNEIARVSQHGFTQTELERAKAELLSLVESLHNEKDKTSSASLINEYTRNFMEDEPIPGIDTEYELYCQYLPLIQLEEVNSFVQNYLKKDGRVLVATGKPQSFGDLTEAS
;
A
#
# COMPACT_ATOMS: atom_id res chain seq x y z
N MET A 1 -57.79 -6.57 -54.53
CA MET A 1 -57.42 -7.04 -53.17
C MET A 1 -56.09 -6.44 -52.83
N LYS A 2 -56.09 -5.34 -52.06
CA LYS A 2 -54.83 -4.69 -51.57
C LYS A 2 -54.54 -5.27 -50.15
N LYS A 3 -53.39 -5.92 -50.00
CA LYS A 3 -52.94 -6.39 -48.70
C LYS A 3 -52.29 -5.23 -47.94
N PHE A 4 -52.84 -4.82 -46.81
CA PHE A 4 -52.25 -3.89 -45.86
C PHE A 4 -51.32 -4.71 -44.95
N THR A 5 -50.03 -4.42 -44.99
CA THR A 5 -49.05 -4.97 -44.06
C THR A 5 -48.87 -3.98 -42.93
N THR A 6 -49.39 -4.29 -41.76
CA THR A 6 -49.20 -3.46 -40.54
C THR A 6 -47.81 -3.73 -39.96
N PHE A 7 -46.95 -2.71 -39.96
CA PHE A 7 -45.63 -2.77 -39.33
C PHE A 7 -45.81 -2.38 -37.86
N LEU A 8 -45.61 -3.35 -36.98
CA LEU A 8 -45.63 -3.11 -35.51
C LEU A 8 -44.28 -2.58 -35.10
N PHE A 9 -44.23 -1.29 -34.74
CA PHE A 9 -43.03 -0.64 -34.17
C PHE A 9 -42.97 -0.98 -32.66
N LEU A 10 -42.11 -1.94 -32.26
CA LEU A 10 -41.79 -2.20 -30.87
C LEU A 10 -40.85 -1.08 -30.39
N VAL A 11 -41.42 -0.13 -29.64
CA VAL A 11 -40.62 0.86 -28.87
C VAL A 11 -40.05 0.13 -27.67
N PHE A 12 -38.74 -0.15 -27.70
CA PHE A 12 -37.98 -0.52 -26.52
C PHE A 12 -37.86 0.71 -25.61
N ILE A 13 -38.69 0.81 -24.60
CA ILE A 13 -38.52 1.73 -23.50
C ILE A 13 -37.44 1.12 -22.60
N SER A 14 -36.19 1.54 -22.74
CA SER A 14 -35.14 1.30 -21.76
C SER A 14 -35.56 2.02 -20.49
N ILE A 15 -35.99 1.28 -19.49
CA ILE A 15 -36.18 1.81 -18.14
C ILE A 15 -34.79 2.05 -17.59
N PHE A 16 -34.29 3.27 -17.74
CA PHE A 16 -33.17 3.75 -16.92
C PHE A 16 -33.72 3.81 -15.49
N THR A 17 -33.31 2.88 -14.63
CA THR A 17 -33.41 3.04 -13.20
C THR A 17 -32.48 4.19 -12.84
N ILE A 18 -33.04 5.38 -12.62
CA ILE A 18 -32.30 6.51 -12.03
C ILE A 18 -32.02 6.07 -10.59
N SER A 19 -30.81 5.59 -10.32
CA SER A 19 -30.29 5.50 -8.96
C SER A 19 -30.34 6.92 -8.39
N ALA A 20 -30.87 7.08 -7.18
CA ALA A 20 -30.86 8.39 -6.55
C ALA A 20 -29.41 8.81 -6.28
N ASP A 21 -29.06 10.05 -6.61
CA ASP A 21 -27.72 10.58 -6.38
C ASP A 21 -27.30 10.37 -4.91
N ILE A 22 -26.11 9.86 -4.71
CA ILE A 22 -25.51 9.71 -3.38
C ILE A 22 -25.18 11.11 -2.86
N ALA A 23 -25.77 11.50 -1.73
CA ALA A 23 -25.54 12.81 -1.14
C ALA A 23 -24.06 12.99 -0.73
N PRO A 24 -23.45 14.17 -0.97
CA PRO A 24 -22.02 14.38 -0.71
C PRO A 24 -21.59 14.15 0.75
N ASP A 25 -22.49 14.29 1.70
CA ASP A 25 -22.27 14.07 3.13
C ASP A 25 -22.52 12.61 3.57
N THR A 26 -22.87 11.72 2.64
CA THR A 26 -23.02 10.29 2.90
C THR A 26 -21.69 9.67 3.27
N VAL A 27 -21.64 9.01 4.44
CA VAL A 27 -20.47 8.24 4.86
C VAL A 27 -20.37 6.96 4.02
N LEU A 28 -19.21 6.73 3.44
CA LEU A 28 -18.94 5.51 2.68
C LEU A 28 -18.78 4.33 3.65
N THR A 29 -19.77 3.45 3.67
CA THR A 29 -19.75 2.24 4.50
C THR A 29 -19.07 1.08 3.75
N PRO A 30 -18.47 0.12 4.47
CA PRO A 30 -17.93 -1.08 3.85
C PRO A 30 -18.97 -1.83 3.01
N ASP A 31 -18.51 -2.45 1.91
CA ASP A 31 -19.31 -3.34 1.07
C ASP A 31 -20.03 -4.40 1.93
N SER A 32 -21.31 -4.58 1.68
CA SER A 32 -22.17 -5.54 2.40
C SER A 32 -21.75 -7.01 2.25
N ALA A 33 -20.95 -7.32 1.23
CA ALA A 33 -20.40 -8.66 1.03
C ALA A 33 -19.25 -9.00 1.99
N ILE A 34 -18.77 -8.02 2.76
CA ILE A 34 -17.72 -8.20 3.77
C ILE A 34 -18.36 -8.43 5.14
N THR A 35 -18.05 -9.53 5.78
CA THR A 35 -18.30 -9.68 7.23
C THR A 35 -17.15 -8.99 7.98
N PHE A 36 -17.39 -7.74 8.35
CA PHE A 36 -16.43 -6.84 9.00
C PHE A 36 -16.85 -6.53 10.42
N GLY A 37 -15.89 -6.45 11.35
CA GLY A 37 -16.18 -6.07 12.73
C GLY A 37 -14.98 -6.11 13.66
N LYS A 38 -15.25 -5.94 14.96
CA LYS A 38 -14.25 -6.04 16.03
C LYS A 38 -14.71 -7.01 17.10
N LEU A 39 -13.76 -7.79 17.63
CA LEU A 39 -13.96 -8.58 18.83
C LEU A 39 -13.98 -7.68 20.08
N PRO A 40 -14.50 -8.16 21.23
CA PRO A 40 -14.54 -7.37 22.48
C PRO A 40 -13.17 -6.88 22.95
N ASN A 41 -12.08 -7.55 22.59
CA ASN A 41 -10.70 -7.16 22.89
C ASN A 41 -10.11 -6.18 21.87
N GLY A 42 -10.91 -5.72 20.87
CA GLY A 42 -10.50 -4.73 19.89
C GLY A 42 -9.91 -5.30 18.60
N LEU A 43 -9.61 -6.60 18.51
CA LEU A 43 -9.13 -7.22 17.27
C LEU A 43 -10.15 -7.01 16.15
N THR A 44 -9.67 -6.50 15.02
CA THR A 44 -10.48 -6.29 13.82
C THR A 44 -10.49 -7.56 12.97
N TYR A 45 -11.61 -7.88 12.33
CA TYR A 45 -11.67 -8.99 11.38
C TYR A 45 -12.36 -8.58 10.07
N TYR A 46 -11.86 -9.14 8.96
CA TYR A 46 -12.42 -9.04 7.61
C TYR A 46 -12.59 -10.44 7.05
N ILE A 47 -13.81 -10.79 6.70
CA ILE A 47 -14.14 -12.10 6.14
C ILE A 47 -14.93 -11.86 4.86
N ARG A 48 -14.43 -12.35 3.73
CA ARG A 48 -15.07 -12.17 2.43
C ARG A 48 -15.11 -13.50 1.68
N PRO A 49 -16.28 -14.12 1.49
CA PRO A 49 -16.43 -15.18 0.49
C PRO A 49 -16.10 -14.62 -0.89
N ASN A 50 -15.20 -15.25 -1.62
CA ASN A 50 -14.81 -14.90 -2.98
C ASN A 50 -14.31 -16.14 -3.71
N SER A 51 -14.81 -16.36 -4.94
CA SER A 51 -14.49 -17.56 -5.72
C SER A 51 -13.39 -17.35 -6.77
N TYR A 52 -12.64 -16.23 -6.72
CA TYR A 52 -11.58 -15.98 -7.67
C TYR A 52 -10.26 -15.63 -6.96
N PRO A 53 -9.20 -16.45 -7.17
CA PRO A 53 -9.20 -17.73 -7.89
C PRO A 53 -10.02 -18.81 -7.17
N GLU A 54 -10.60 -19.74 -7.92
CA GLU A 54 -11.36 -20.86 -7.36
C GLU A 54 -10.48 -21.76 -6.47
N ASN A 55 -11.07 -22.32 -5.43
CA ASN A 55 -10.42 -23.28 -4.52
C ASN A 55 -9.19 -22.71 -3.79
N ARG A 56 -9.17 -21.41 -3.51
CA ARG A 56 -8.09 -20.74 -2.75
C ARG A 56 -8.66 -19.91 -1.61
N VAL A 57 -7.90 -19.85 -0.52
CA VAL A 57 -8.15 -18.98 0.63
C VAL A 57 -6.89 -18.21 0.98
N PHE A 58 -7.05 -16.92 1.14
CA PHE A 58 -5.99 -15.98 1.50
C PHE A 58 -6.20 -15.52 2.93
N PHE A 59 -5.13 -15.54 3.71
CA PHE A 59 -5.14 -15.11 5.10
C PHE A 59 -4.11 -14.02 5.31
N ARG A 60 -4.43 -13.07 6.17
CA ARG A 60 -3.46 -12.14 6.75
C ARG A 60 -3.69 -11.96 8.24
N LEU A 61 -2.60 -11.90 8.97
CA LEU A 61 -2.52 -11.24 10.26
C LEU A 61 -1.74 -9.95 10.05
N VAL A 62 -2.42 -8.81 10.15
CA VAL A 62 -1.82 -7.48 10.04
C VAL A 62 -1.67 -6.92 11.44
N VAL A 63 -0.47 -6.51 11.79
CA VAL A 63 -0.15 -5.90 13.09
C VAL A 63 0.32 -4.47 12.84
N LYS A 64 -0.34 -3.47 13.45
CA LYS A 64 0.08 -2.06 13.44
C LYS A 64 1.31 -1.87 14.33
N SER A 65 2.38 -2.57 13.97
CA SER A 65 3.67 -2.52 14.64
C SER A 65 4.78 -2.84 13.65
N GLY A 66 5.74 -1.97 13.56
CA GLY A 66 6.93 -2.11 12.73
C GLY A 66 8.12 -1.42 13.37
N SER A 67 9.13 -1.12 12.58
CA SER A 67 10.39 -0.58 13.10
C SER A 67 10.27 0.80 13.75
N VAL A 68 9.29 1.63 13.37
CA VAL A 68 9.06 2.94 13.98
C VAL A 68 8.67 2.84 15.46
N MET A 69 8.20 1.67 15.91
CA MET A 69 7.86 1.39 17.32
C MET A 69 9.07 1.05 18.18
N GLU A 70 10.22 0.73 17.58
CA GLU A 70 11.43 0.31 18.28
C GLU A 70 12.04 1.42 19.15
N ASP A 71 12.56 1.04 20.30
CA ASP A 71 13.46 1.89 21.07
C ASP A 71 14.88 1.88 20.47
N ASP A 72 15.77 2.77 20.91
CA ASP A 72 17.14 2.88 20.37
C ASP A 72 17.98 1.61 20.57
N ASP A 73 17.63 0.80 21.55
CA ASP A 73 18.24 -0.50 21.82
C ASP A 73 17.56 -1.68 21.15
N GLN A 74 16.60 -1.41 20.25
CA GLN A 74 15.77 -2.40 19.56
C GLN A 74 15.85 -2.32 18.02
N LEU A 75 16.78 -1.53 17.46
CA LEU A 75 16.81 -1.28 16.01
C LEU A 75 17.01 -2.56 15.19
N GLY A 76 15.96 -2.99 14.49
CA GLY A 76 15.86 -4.23 13.72
C GLY A 76 15.10 -5.35 14.44
N LEU A 77 14.61 -5.14 15.66
CA LEU A 77 13.91 -6.19 16.41
C LEU A 77 12.47 -6.42 15.94
N ALA A 78 11.84 -5.46 15.27
CA ALA A 78 10.56 -5.67 14.60
C ALA A 78 10.67 -6.76 13.53
N HIS A 79 11.66 -6.65 12.67
CA HIS A 79 11.96 -7.60 11.61
C HIS A 79 12.50 -8.93 12.18
N PHE A 80 13.39 -8.85 13.16
CA PHE A 80 13.88 -10.05 13.84
C PHE A 80 12.75 -10.86 14.50
N PHE A 81 11.75 -10.19 15.08
CA PHE A 81 10.58 -10.85 15.63
C PHE A 81 9.75 -11.57 14.57
N GLU A 82 9.63 -10.99 13.38
CA GLU A 82 8.96 -11.64 12.25
C GLU A 82 9.62 -13.00 11.95
N HIS A 83 10.95 -13.06 11.85
CA HIS A 83 11.69 -14.32 11.68
C HIS A 83 11.39 -15.30 12.81
N MET A 84 11.41 -14.84 14.06
CA MET A 84 11.16 -15.69 15.22
C MET A 84 9.74 -16.28 15.24
N ALA A 85 8.77 -15.65 14.59
CA ALA A 85 7.43 -16.22 14.49
C ALA A 85 7.40 -17.55 13.73
N PHE A 86 8.35 -17.77 12.82
CA PHE A 86 8.51 -19.03 12.09
C PHE A 86 9.37 -20.06 12.84
N ASN A 87 10.15 -19.63 13.82
CA ASN A 87 11.08 -20.50 14.59
C ASN A 87 10.43 -21.20 15.80
N GLY A 88 9.12 -20.99 16.02
CA GLY A 88 8.35 -21.76 16.97
C GLY A 88 7.35 -20.98 17.79
N THR A 89 6.25 -21.65 18.06
CA THR A 89 5.18 -21.18 18.92
C THR A 89 4.88 -22.17 20.05
N GLU A 90 4.01 -21.81 20.97
CA GLU A 90 3.66 -22.73 22.06
C GLU A 90 3.10 -24.06 21.57
N LYS A 91 2.25 -24.03 20.54
CA LYS A 91 1.64 -25.23 19.96
C LYS A 91 2.50 -25.91 18.91
N TYR A 92 3.32 -25.17 18.21
CA TYR A 92 4.17 -25.65 17.11
C TYR A 92 5.64 -25.31 17.40
N PRO A 93 6.34 -26.12 18.24
CA PRO A 93 7.75 -25.86 18.56
C PRO A 93 8.69 -26.00 17.35
N GLY A 94 9.71 -25.16 17.27
CA GLY A 94 10.69 -25.18 16.18
C GLY A 94 10.01 -24.99 14.83
N ASN A 95 10.43 -25.72 13.82
CA ASN A 95 9.92 -25.59 12.44
C ASN A 95 8.54 -26.23 12.21
N GLN A 96 7.84 -26.66 13.24
CA GLN A 96 6.59 -27.44 13.07
C GLN A 96 5.47 -26.68 12.36
N VAL A 97 5.42 -25.36 12.42
CA VAL A 97 4.47 -24.57 11.60
C VAL A 97 4.76 -24.77 10.11
N ILE A 98 6.01 -24.61 9.71
CA ILE A 98 6.45 -24.77 8.32
C ILE A 98 6.23 -26.22 7.88
N ASP A 99 6.69 -27.19 8.65
CA ASP A 99 6.49 -28.62 8.38
C ASP A 99 5.02 -28.99 8.20
N PHE A 100 4.14 -28.41 9.04
CA PHE A 100 2.70 -28.63 8.94
C PHE A 100 2.13 -28.06 7.64
N LEU A 101 2.51 -26.84 7.27
CA LEU A 101 2.04 -26.19 6.06
C LEU A 101 2.57 -26.89 4.81
N GLU A 102 3.85 -27.24 4.76
CA GLU A 102 4.46 -27.97 3.64
C GLU A 102 3.88 -29.36 3.44
N LYS A 103 3.58 -30.10 4.51
CA LYS A 103 2.88 -31.39 4.44
C LYS A 103 1.47 -31.28 3.84
N ASN A 104 0.88 -30.11 3.89
CA ASN A 104 -0.41 -29.82 3.26
C ASN A 104 -0.27 -29.22 1.83
N GLY A 105 0.96 -29.15 1.30
CA GLY A 105 1.25 -28.71 -0.05
C GLY A 105 1.40 -27.19 -0.20
N ILE A 106 1.61 -26.47 0.91
CA ILE A 106 1.78 -25.02 0.98
C ILE A 106 3.28 -24.72 1.01
N GLN A 107 3.78 -23.93 0.06
CA GLN A 107 5.22 -23.70 -0.10
C GLN A 107 5.67 -22.41 0.61
N PHE A 108 6.78 -22.48 1.33
CA PHE A 108 7.42 -21.30 1.89
C PHE A 108 7.94 -20.37 0.78
N GLY A 109 7.71 -19.06 0.94
CA GLY A 109 8.01 -18.02 -0.03
C GLY A 109 6.77 -17.65 -0.86
N PRO A 110 6.28 -18.47 -1.79
CA PRO A 110 5.10 -18.11 -2.59
C PRO A 110 3.78 -18.07 -1.80
N GLU A 111 3.55 -19.02 -0.90
CA GLU A 111 2.25 -19.24 -0.24
C GLU A 111 2.30 -18.99 1.28
N ILE A 112 3.49 -19.04 1.88
CA ILE A 112 3.76 -18.66 3.27
C ILE A 112 4.79 -17.55 3.23
N ASN A 113 4.44 -16.37 3.69
CA ASN A 113 5.33 -15.23 3.68
C ASN A 113 5.00 -14.27 4.83
N ALA A 114 5.93 -13.37 5.12
CA ALA A 114 5.69 -12.22 5.97
C ALA A 114 6.56 -11.04 5.51
N TYR A 115 6.26 -9.87 5.99
CA TYR A 115 7.14 -8.71 5.85
C TYR A 115 6.96 -7.75 7.01
N THR A 116 8.04 -7.07 7.34
CA THR A 116 8.05 -5.97 8.30
C THR A 116 8.37 -4.66 7.58
N SER A 117 7.51 -3.66 7.78
CA SER A 117 7.71 -2.29 7.33
C SER A 117 7.95 -1.37 8.52
N TYR A 118 7.92 -0.08 8.29
CA TYR A 118 8.12 0.90 9.36
C TYR A 118 7.00 0.88 10.40
N ASP A 119 5.73 0.72 9.99
CA ASP A 119 4.56 0.83 10.86
C ASP A 119 3.69 -0.43 10.92
N GLN A 120 4.07 -1.48 10.19
CA GLN A 120 3.32 -2.73 10.15
C GLN A 120 4.21 -3.96 10.01
N THR A 121 3.71 -5.08 10.55
CA THR A 121 4.18 -6.43 10.25
C THR A 121 2.99 -7.24 9.75
N VAL A 122 3.15 -7.95 8.64
CA VAL A 122 2.08 -8.70 8.00
C VAL A 122 2.52 -10.14 7.77
N PHE A 123 1.77 -11.08 8.32
CA PHE A 123 1.93 -12.52 8.07
C PHE A 123 0.87 -12.95 7.06
N MET A 124 1.27 -13.76 6.07
CA MET A 124 0.44 -14.14 4.93
C MET A 124 0.45 -15.65 4.73
N LEU A 125 -0.75 -16.20 4.46
CA LEU A 125 -0.91 -17.59 4.03
C LEU A 125 -1.85 -17.61 2.82
N GLU A 126 -1.54 -18.47 1.86
CA GLU A 126 -2.43 -18.84 0.78
C GLU A 126 -2.56 -20.36 0.76
N ILE A 127 -3.79 -20.88 0.82
CA ILE A 127 -4.03 -22.32 0.90
C ILE A 127 -5.11 -22.78 -0.08
N PRO A 128 -5.13 -24.09 -0.47
CA PRO A 128 -6.29 -24.69 -1.09
C PRO A 128 -7.49 -24.72 -0.14
N SER A 129 -8.72 -24.52 -0.66
CA SER A 129 -9.97 -24.53 0.13
C SER A 129 -10.63 -25.90 0.26
N ASP A 130 -10.10 -26.92 -0.41
CA ASP A 130 -10.68 -28.28 -0.47
C ASP A 130 -10.74 -29.00 0.88
N LYS A 131 -10.05 -28.47 1.90
CA LYS A 131 -9.97 -29.02 3.27
C LYS A 131 -10.42 -27.96 4.28
N SER A 132 -11.68 -27.98 4.69
CA SER A 132 -12.21 -27.03 5.69
C SER A 132 -11.42 -27.03 7.01
N GLN A 133 -10.92 -28.21 7.44
CA GLN A 133 -10.09 -28.32 8.63
C GLN A 133 -8.77 -27.55 8.50
N LEU A 134 -8.22 -27.43 7.29
CA LEU A 134 -6.99 -26.66 7.04
C LEU A 134 -7.21 -25.16 7.24
N VAL A 135 -8.39 -24.65 6.85
CA VAL A 135 -8.80 -23.25 7.08
C VAL A 135 -8.76 -22.93 8.59
N ASP A 136 -9.38 -23.78 9.42
CA ASP A 136 -9.38 -23.58 10.88
C ASP A 136 -7.97 -23.66 11.48
N GLN A 137 -7.15 -24.58 11.00
CA GLN A 137 -5.75 -24.73 11.45
C GLN A 137 -4.90 -23.51 11.03
N CYS A 138 -5.11 -22.92 9.86
CA CYS A 138 -4.42 -21.71 9.46
C CYS A 138 -4.84 -20.51 10.32
N ILE A 139 -6.12 -20.36 10.65
CA ILE A 139 -6.57 -19.33 11.60
C ILE A 139 -5.93 -19.54 12.99
N GLU A 140 -5.77 -20.79 13.42
CA GLU A 140 -5.05 -21.11 14.66
C GLU A 140 -3.57 -20.71 14.56
N VAL A 141 -2.89 -20.98 13.43
CA VAL A 141 -1.49 -20.56 13.21
C VAL A 141 -1.37 -19.04 13.31
N LEU A 142 -2.29 -18.26 12.70
CA LEU A 142 -2.31 -16.81 12.87
C LEU A 142 -2.45 -16.41 14.35
N GLY A 143 -3.29 -17.11 15.11
CA GLY A 143 -3.42 -16.90 16.57
C GLY A 143 -2.14 -17.21 17.34
N GLN A 144 -1.39 -18.23 16.91
CA GLN A 144 -0.10 -18.57 17.49
C GLN A 144 0.96 -17.48 17.21
N TRP A 145 1.00 -16.93 16.00
CA TRP A 145 1.88 -15.81 15.65
C TRP A 145 1.50 -14.54 16.41
N ALA A 146 0.20 -14.29 16.60
CA ALA A 146 -0.28 -13.11 17.31
C ALA A 146 0.17 -13.04 18.78
N ALA A 147 0.20 -14.18 19.51
CA ALA A 147 0.31 -14.12 20.97
C ALA A 147 1.17 -15.21 21.63
N TYR A 148 1.62 -16.22 20.89
CA TYR A 148 2.23 -17.42 21.48
C TYR A 148 3.57 -17.79 20.84
N VAL A 149 4.28 -16.81 20.25
CA VAL A 149 5.64 -17.01 19.72
C VAL A 149 6.59 -17.30 20.87
N LYS A 150 7.36 -18.38 20.75
CA LYS A 150 8.43 -18.72 21.67
C LYS A 150 9.70 -17.99 21.25
N LEU A 151 10.29 -17.30 22.18
CA LEU A 151 11.55 -16.60 21.99
C LEU A 151 12.61 -17.32 22.81
N GLU A 152 12.91 -18.56 22.45
CA GLU A 152 13.95 -19.33 23.13
C GLU A 152 15.33 -18.75 22.79
N GLN A 153 16.23 -18.72 23.79
CA GLN A 153 17.54 -18.08 23.60
C GLN A 153 18.34 -18.74 22.46
N GLN A 154 18.28 -20.07 22.35
CA GLN A 154 19.01 -20.78 21.31
C GLN A 154 18.52 -20.43 19.92
N ASP A 155 17.19 -20.36 19.71
CA ASP A 155 16.59 -20.02 18.41
C ASP A 155 16.94 -18.57 18.01
N ILE A 156 16.97 -17.64 19.00
CA ILE A 156 17.43 -16.26 18.77
C ILE A 156 18.90 -16.23 18.32
N ASP A 157 19.77 -16.99 18.99
CA ASP A 157 21.20 -16.98 18.69
C ASP A 157 21.49 -17.62 17.33
N ASP A 158 20.74 -18.65 16.94
CA ASP A 158 20.83 -19.30 15.63
C ASP A 158 20.34 -18.37 14.51
N GLU A 159 19.28 -17.59 14.75
CA GLU A 159 18.66 -16.69 13.75
C GLU A 159 19.47 -15.40 13.51
N ARG A 160 20.32 -14.98 14.47
CA ARG A 160 21.15 -13.74 14.31
C ARG A 160 21.97 -13.76 13.02
N GLY A 161 22.57 -14.91 12.71
CA GLY A 161 23.38 -15.07 11.51
C GLY A 161 22.58 -14.88 10.23
N VAL A 162 21.35 -15.36 10.21
CA VAL A 162 20.42 -15.26 9.07
C VAL A 162 20.05 -13.83 8.81
N VAL A 163 19.58 -13.08 9.84
CA VAL A 163 19.17 -11.68 9.70
C VAL A 163 20.36 -10.77 9.35
N ILE A 164 21.57 -11.02 9.91
CA ILE A 164 22.77 -10.27 9.56
C ILE A 164 23.20 -10.54 8.12
N GLU A 165 23.03 -11.77 7.62
CA GLU A 165 23.35 -12.07 6.22
C GLU A 165 22.34 -11.40 5.27
N GLU A 166 21.07 -11.36 5.63
CA GLU A 166 20.07 -10.60 4.90
C GLU A 166 20.41 -9.09 4.88
N TRP A 167 20.82 -8.52 6.01
CA TRP A 167 21.31 -7.15 6.07
C TRP A 167 22.47 -6.92 5.08
N ARG A 168 23.41 -7.87 4.94
CA ARG A 168 24.51 -7.76 3.97
C ARG A 168 24.01 -7.79 2.54
N GLN A 169 23.02 -8.63 2.24
CA GLN A 169 22.42 -8.71 0.90
C GLN A 169 21.67 -7.43 0.52
N HIS A 170 21.15 -6.70 1.50
CA HIS A 170 20.55 -5.38 1.31
C HIS A 170 21.58 -4.25 1.09
N GLN A 171 22.90 -4.51 1.13
CA GLN A 171 23.92 -3.51 0.85
C GLN A 171 24.21 -3.31 -0.64
N ARG A 172 23.19 -3.46 -1.52
CA ARG A 172 23.28 -3.17 -2.96
C ARG A 172 23.10 -1.67 -3.22
N ALA A 173 23.57 -1.23 -4.40
CA ALA A 173 23.47 0.20 -4.78
C ALA A 173 22.04 0.73 -4.72
N GLU A 174 21.05 -0.03 -5.25
CA GLU A 174 19.65 0.35 -5.27
C GLU A 174 19.15 0.66 -3.85
N TYR A 175 19.52 -0.19 -2.88
CA TYR A 175 19.10 -0.03 -1.50
C TYR A 175 19.76 1.19 -0.83
N ARG A 176 21.07 1.38 -1.06
CA ARG A 176 21.80 2.55 -0.55
C ARG A 176 21.28 3.88 -1.12
N LEU A 177 20.81 3.87 -2.38
CA LEU A 177 20.23 5.02 -3.04
C LEU A 177 18.79 5.27 -2.57
N GLN A 178 18.00 4.20 -2.40
CA GLN A 178 16.65 4.29 -1.84
C GLN A 178 16.68 4.78 -0.38
N GLU A 179 17.59 4.28 0.45
CA GLU A 179 17.79 4.75 1.83
C GLU A 179 18.08 6.25 1.86
N PHE A 180 18.94 6.72 0.95
CA PHE A 180 19.22 8.14 0.82
C PHE A 180 17.98 8.98 0.45
N LEU A 181 17.13 8.49 -0.43
CA LEU A 181 15.84 9.13 -0.75
C LEU A 181 14.95 9.19 0.49
N LEU A 182 14.79 8.07 1.20
CA LEU A 182 13.95 8.00 2.40
C LEU A 182 14.47 8.87 3.54
N ASP A 183 15.79 8.95 3.74
CA ASP A 183 16.43 9.83 4.74
C ASP A 183 16.10 11.31 4.48
N ASN A 184 16.13 11.74 3.21
CA ASN A 184 15.74 13.10 2.84
C ASN A 184 14.22 13.32 2.95
N LEU A 185 13.41 12.33 2.57
CA LEU A 185 11.97 12.40 2.59
C LEU A 185 11.41 12.43 4.02
N PHE A 186 12.00 11.64 4.92
CA PHE A 186 11.58 11.52 6.32
C PHE A 186 12.49 12.25 7.32
N LYS A 187 13.27 13.20 6.83
CA LYS A 187 14.17 13.98 7.66
C LYS A 187 13.48 14.48 8.93
N ASP A 188 14.21 14.44 10.05
CA ASP A 188 13.74 14.87 11.37
C ASP A 188 12.52 14.13 11.92
N SER A 189 12.21 12.96 11.36
CA SER A 189 11.17 12.03 11.87
C SER A 189 11.77 10.73 12.40
N ARG A 190 10.95 9.93 13.09
CA ARG A 190 11.37 8.58 13.51
C ARG A 190 11.66 7.66 12.31
N PHE A 191 10.98 7.85 11.20
CA PHE A 191 11.18 7.04 9.99
C PHE A 191 12.61 7.10 9.45
N ALA A 192 13.27 8.26 9.49
CA ALA A 192 14.65 8.42 9.03
C ALA A 192 15.68 7.58 9.82
N VAL A 193 15.36 7.19 11.05
CA VAL A 193 16.30 6.51 11.95
C VAL A 193 15.83 5.11 12.38
N ARG A 194 14.76 4.59 11.78
CA ARG A 194 14.13 3.31 12.11
C ARG A 194 13.95 2.42 10.88
N ASN A 195 15.02 2.27 10.08
CA ASN A 195 14.99 1.35 8.94
C ASN A 195 14.68 -0.09 9.44
N PRO A 196 13.70 -0.80 8.86
CA PRO A 196 13.28 -2.13 9.31
C PRO A 196 14.38 -3.17 9.37
N ILE A 197 15.35 -3.13 8.45
CA ILE A 197 16.49 -4.06 8.48
C ILE A 197 17.39 -3.87 9.70
N GLY A 198 17.27 -2.73 10.39
CA GLY A 198 17.96 -2.44 11.63
C GLY A 198 19.43 -2.13 11.52
N LYS A 199 20.15 -2.29 12.64
CA LYS A 199 21.59 -2.02 12.74
C LYS A 199 22.32 -3.24 13.24
N VAL A 200 23.36 -3.66 12.50
CA VAL A 200 24.18 -4.85 12.78
C VAL A 200 24.64 -4.87 14.24
N LYS A 201 25.13 -3.74 14.77
CA LYS A 201 25.58 -3.67 16.16
C LYS A 201 24.48 -4.06 17.17
N ILE A 202 23.24 -3.71 16.92
CA ILE A 202 22.11 -4.10 17.78
C ILE A 202 21.78 -5.58 17.53
N LEU A 203 21.68 -6.00 16.27
CA LEU A 203 21.39 -7.39 15.90
C LEU A 203 22.40 -8.40 16.49
N GLU A 204 23.68 -8.01 16.61
CA GLU A 204 24.72 -8.83 17.22
C GLU A 204 24.61 -8.94 18.75
N THR A 205 24.05 -7.91 19.42
CA THR A 205 24.22 -7.77 20.88
C THR A 205 22.93 -7.66 21.68
N PHE A 206 21.77 -7.55 21.03
CA PHE A 206 20.52 -7.44 21.78
C PHE A 206 20.27 -8.69 22.64
N THR A 207 19.60 -8.49 23.75
CA THR A 207 19.21 -9.55 24.67
C THR A 207 17.80 -10.06 24.36
N ARG A 208 17.50 -11.30 24.74
CA ARG A 208 16.15 -11.86 24.67
C ARG A 208 15.10 -10.93 25.31
N ASP A 209 15.43 -10.29 26.43
CA ASP A 209 14.50 -9.41 27.13
C ASP A 209 14.11 -8.16 26.31
N GLN A 210 15.01 -7.64 25.47
CA GLN A 210 14.71 -6.53 24.55
C GLN A 210 13.70 -6.95 23.47
N LEU A 211 13.87 -8.15 22.92
CA LEU A 211 12.94 -8.72 21.94
C LEU A 211 11.57 -9.04 22.58
N VAL A 212 11.57 -9.65 23.76
CA VAL A 212 10.35 -9.92 24.52
C VAL A 212 9.61 -8.63 24.88
N ARG A 213 10.34 -7.56 25.24
CA ARG A 213 9.76 -6.24 25.51
C ARG A 213 9.03 -5.71 24.29
N TYR A 214 9.68 -5.72 23.11
CA TYR A 214 9.05 -5.30 21.84
C TYR A 214 7.75 -6.09 21.59
N TYR A 215 7.83 -7.41 21.62
CA TYR A 215 6.68 -8.28 21.36
C TYR A 215 5.52 -8.02 22.31
N LYS A 216 5.76 -8.04 23.63
CA LYS A 216 4.72 -7.83 24.63
C LYS A 216 4.09 -6.43 24.59
N GLU A 217 4.83 -5.45 24.16
CA GLU A 217 4.34 -4.08 24.07
C GLU A 217 3.44 -3.87 22.86
N TRP A 218 3.81 -4.40 21.71
CA TRP A 218 3.22 -4.01 20.45
C TRP A 218 2.28 -5.04 19.82
N TYR A 219 2.41 -6.32 20.15
CA TYR A 219 1.56 -7.39 19.64
C TYR A 219 0.32 -7.56 20.53
N THR A 220 -0.63 -6.64 20.38
CA THR A 220 -1.87 -6.61 21.15
C THR A 220 -3.09 -6.62 20.20
N PRO A 221 -4.20 -7.28 20.61
CA PRO A 221 -5.35 -7.49 19.72
C PRO A 221 -5.96 -6.20 19.16
N ASP A 222 -5.96 -5.10 19.89
CA ASP A 222 -6.46 -3.79 19.44
C ASP A 222 -5.61 -3.15 18.32
N ARG A 223 -4.40 -3.68 18.08
CA ARG A 223 -3.50 -3.31 17.00
C ARG A 223 -3.49 -4.32 15.84
N MET A 224 -4.34 -5.33 15.89
CA MET A 224 -4.32 -6.44 14.93
C MET A 224 -5.59 -6.51 14.10
N ALA A 225 -5.42 -6.96 12.87
CA ALA A 225 -6.52 -7.43 12.04
C ALA A 225 -6.25 -8.84 11.50
N VAL A 226 -7.29 -9.66 11.51
CA VAL A 226 -7.31 -10.97 10.84
C VAL A 226 -8.19 -10.85 9.61
N MET A 227 -7.64 -11.23 8.46
CA MET A 227 -8.34 -11.18 7.18
C MET A 227 -8.36 -12.59 6.58
N VAL A 228 -9.55 -13.02 6.14
CA VAL A 228 -9.75 -14.34 5.50
C VAL A 228 -10.66 -14.14 4.29
N ILE A 229 -10.11 -14.37 3.11
CA ILE A 229 -10.78 -14.08 1.84
C ILE A 229 -10.59 -15.26 0.89
N GLY A 230 -11.67 -15.73 0.29
CA GLY A 230 -11.60 -16.83 -0.64
C GLY A 230 -12.85 -17.71 -0.63
N ASP A 231 -12.69 -18.93 -1.08
CA ASP A 231 -13.77 -19.93 -1.13
C ASP A 231 -14.01 -20.51 0.28
N ILE A 232 -14.83 -19.81 1.07
CA ILE A 232 -15.02 -20.05 2.50
C ILE A 232 -16.48 -19.90 2.93
N ASP A 233 -16.84 -20.55 4.04
CA ASP A 233 -18.03 -20.24 4.82
C ASP A 233 -17.73 -19.16 5.87
N ALA A 234 -18.31 -17.99 5.72
CA ALA A 234 -18.02 -16.83 6.57
C ALA A 234 -18.38 -17.06 8.05
N ALA A 235 -19.42 -17.85 8.34
CA ALA A 235 -19.86 -18.10 9.71
C ALA A 235 -18.87 -19.02 10.45
N SER A 236 -18.39 -20.07 9.79
CA SER A 236 -17.36 -20.97 10.30
C SER A 236 -16.05 -20.22 10.56
N VAL A 237 -15.61 -19.41 9.59
CA VAL A 237 -14.38 -18.60 9.73
C VAL A 237 -14.51 -17.62 10.90
N LYS A 238 -15.65 -16.93 11.05
CA LYS A 238 -15.89 -16.03 12.18
C LYS A 238 -15.79 -16.78 13.51
N SER A 239 -16.43 -17.92 13.63
CA SER A 239 -16.37 -18.75 14.84
C SER A 239 -14.93 -19.20 15.17
N SER A 240 -14.14 -19.54 14.14
CA SER A 240 -12.74 -19.90 14.30
C SER A 240 -11.88 -18.72 14.76
N ILE A 241 -12.11 -17.51 14.22
CA ILE A 241 -11.43 -16.29 14.69
C ILE A 241 -11.81 -15.99 16.14
N GLU A 242 -13.09 -16.04 16.49
CA GLU A 242 -13.54 -15.83 17.87
C GLU A 242 -12.88 -16.83 18.83
N LYS A 243 -12.80 -18.09 18.49
CA LYS A 243 -12.17 -19.14 19.27
C LYS A 243 -10.69 -18.88 19.53
N ASN A 244 -9.94 -18.46 18.53
CA ASN A 244 -8.48 -18.35 18.60
C ASN A 244 -8.00 -16.99 19.14
N PHE A 245 -8.81 -15.93 19.03
CA PHE A 245 -8.37 -14.57 19.34
C PHE A 245 -9.09 -13.89 20.51
N SER A 246 -10.29 -14.33 20.91
CA SER A 246 -11.07 -13.64 21.97
C SER A 246 -10.41 -13.63 23.35
N SER A 247 -9.55 -14.61 23.63
CA SER A 247 -8.84 -14.70 24.92
C SER A 247 -7.60 -13.80 25.02
N LEU A 248 -7.15 -13.24 23.90
CA LEU A 248 -5.98 -12.37 23.86
C LEU A 248 -6.25 -11.06 24.61
N LYS A 249 -5.24 -10.55 25.29
CA LYS A 249 -5.35 -9.37 26.15
C LYS A 249 -4.54 -8.21 25.59
N ASN A 250 -5.12 -7.01 25.71
CA ASN A 250 -4.44 -5.76 25.40
C ASN A 250 -3.41 -5.40 26.47
N ASN A 251 -2.43 -4.58 26.08
CA ASN A 251 -1.50 -3.96 27.00
C ASN A 251 -2.13 -2.68 27.60
N PRO A 252 -2.46 -2.64 28.89
CA PRO A 252 -3.07 -1.45 29.51
C PRO A 252 -2.12 -0.23 29.60
N HIS A 253 -0.83 -0.44 29.37
CA HIS A 253 0.22 0.58 29.45
C HIS A 253 0.87 0.88 28.09
N GLN A 254 0.13 0.70 27.00
CA GLN A 254 0.63 0.93 25.66
C GLN A 254 1.06 2.38 25.46
N ARG A 255 2.29 2.59 25.00
CA ARG A 255 2.80 3.92 24.65
C ARG A 255 2.21 4.42 23.33
N ILE A 256 2.10 5.71 23.21
CA ILE A 256 1.80 6.40 21.95
C ILE A 256 3.13 6.86 21.36
N ILE A 257 3.42 6.41 20.16
CA ILE A 257 4.61 6.83 19.40
C ILE A 257 4.23 7.98 18.48
N ASP A 258 5.02 9.05 18.49
CA ASP A 258 4.89 10.11 17.50
C ASP A 258 5.43 9.64 16.16
N MET A 259 4.53 9.47 15.20
CA MET A 259 4.81 9.07 13.82
C MET A 259 4.67 10.25 12.85
N SER A 260 4.66 11.47 13.36
CA SER A 260 4.56 12.64 12.49
C SER A 260 5.78 12.78 11.58
N VAL A 261 5.55 13.24 10.36
CA VAL A 261 6.59 13.59 9.40
C VAL A 261 6.54 15.09 9.22
N PRO A 262 7.57 15.84 9.66
CA PRO A 262 7.60 17.29 9.54
C PRO A 262 7.50 17.77 8.08
N ILE A 263 6.83 18.88 7.88
CA ILE A 263 6.84 19.62 6.61
C ILE A 263 7.84 20.75 6.77
N GLU A 264 9.01 20.60 6.17
CA GLU A 264 10.09 21.59 6.27
C GLU A 264 9.73 22.87 5.51
N ALA A 265 10.22 24.01 6.00
CA ALA A 265 10.17 25.25 5.24
C ALA A 265 11.13 25.19 4.04
N GLY A 266 10.60 25.48 2.85
CA GLY A 266 11.37 25.48 1.60
C GLY A 266 11.57 24.09 0.99
N THR A 267 12.69 23.92 0.29
CA THR A 267 13.01 22.72 -0.48
C THR A 267 14.25 22.04 0.10
N VAL A 268 14.14 20.74 0.32
CA VAL A 268 15.28 19.85 0.60
C VAL A 268 15.81 19.32 -0.74
N THR A 269 17.12 19.35 -0.94
CA THR A 269 17.77 18.82 -2.15
C THR A 269 18.82 17.79 -1.77
N GLY A 270 19.00 16.76 -2.60
CA GLY A 270 20.03 15.75 -2.39
C GLY A 270 20.46 15.11 -3.70
N ILE A 271 21.77 14.86 -3.84
CA ILE A 271 22.35 14.08 -4.93
C ILE A 271 23.21 12.98 -4.34
N LYS A 272 22.96 11.75 -4.73
CA LYS A 272 23.80 10.60 -4.36
C LYS A 272 24.08 9.74 -5.56
N THR A 273 25.35 9.48 -5.82
CA THR A 273 25.76 8.52 -6.86
C THR A 273 26.42 7.31 -6.24
N ASP A 274 26.29 6.18 -6.92
CA ASP A 274 26.88 4.91 -6.50
C ASP A 274 27.54 4.22 -7.70
N PRO A 275 28.81 3.78 -7.59
CA PRO A 275 29.53 3.14 -8.70
C PRO A 275 28.87 1.83 -9.22
N GLU A 276 28.08 1.18 -8.38
CA GLU A 276 27.36 -0.05 -8.71
C GLU A 276 25.93 0.22 -9.22
N ALA A 277 25.49 1.48 -9.26
CA ALA A 277 24.15 1.84 -9.75
C ALA A 277 23.98 1.45 -11.23
N THR A 278 22.85 0.88 -11.55
CA THR A 278 22.47 0.46 -12.91
C THR A 278 21.58 1.47 -13.61
N GLU A 279 20.90 2.33 -12.84
CA GLU A 279 19.91 3.30 -13.30
C GLU A 279 20.19 4.69 -12.73
N ASN A 280 19.60 5.71 -13.37
CA ASN A 280 19.60 7.08 -12.87
C ASN A 280 18.15 7.52 -12.64
N GLN A 281 17.87 8.08 -11.48
CA GLN A 281 16.53 8.49 -11.07
C GLN A 281 16.52 9.92 -10.56
N PHE A 282 15.37 10.56 -10.74
CA PHE A 282 15.06 11.83 -10.10
C PHE A 282 13.67 11.75 -9.47
N ASP A 283 13.60 12.11 -8.21
CA ASP A 283 12.36 12.14 -7.43
C ASP A 283 12.10 13.56 -6.94
N MET A 284 10.92 14.08 -7.28
CA MET A 284 10.35 15.25 -6.65
C MET A 284 9.15 14.80 -5.80
N CYS A 285 9.27 14.93 -4.50
CA CYS A 285 8.20 14.63 -3.56
C CYS A 285 7.78 15.91 -2.82
N ILE A 286 6.48 16.14 -2.71
CA ILE A 286 5.93 17.26 -1.94
C ILE A 286 5.06 16.67 -0.85
N LYS A 287 5.43 16.91 0.40
CA LYS A 287 4.68 16.47 1.57
C LYS A 287 3.34 17.17 1.62
N VAL A 288 2.28 16.42 1.72
CA VAL A 288 0.91 16.94 1.78
C VAL A 288 0.19 16.38 3.00
N PRO A 289 -0.75 17.13 3.59
CA PRO A 289 -1.56 16.59 4.67
C PRO A 289 -2.33 15.35 4.20
N PHE A 290 -2.38 14.35 5.07
CA PHE A 290 -3.21 13.17 4.80
C PHE A 290 -4.69 13.57 4.77
N GLN A 291 -5.39 13.17 3.71
CA GLN A 291 -6.81 13.38 3.54
C GLN A 291 -7.53 12.03 3.59
N GLN A 292 -8.40 11.87 4.57
CA GLN A 292 -9.29 10.72 4.63
C GLN A 292 -10.50 10.97 3.70
N ASN A 293 -10.74 10.06 2.77
CA ASN A 293 -11.88 10.14 1.85
C ASN A 293 -13.08 9.38 2.43
N LYS A 294 -13.64 9.83 3.55
CA LYS A 294 -14.72 9.10 4.25
C LYS A 294 -16.11 9.36 3.70
N LEU A 295 -16.31 10.48 3.01
CA LEU A 295 -17.59 10.91 2.49
C LEU A 295 -17.67 10.73 0.97
N ALA A 296 -18.86 10.56 0.44
CA ALA A 296 -19.07 10.52 -1.00
C ALA A 296 -18.55 11.79 -1.70
N GLY A 297 -18.67 12.97 -1.05
CA GLY A 297 -18.11 14.22 -1.56
C GLY A 297 -16.58 14.24 -1.64
N ASP A 298 -15.90 13.55 -0.72
CA ASP A 298 -14.43 13.42 -0.76
C ASP A 298 -13.99 12.60 -2.00
N TYR A 299 -14.82 11.62 -2.40
CA TYR A 299 -14.58 10.79 -3.58
C TYR A 299 -14.52 11.62 -4.87
N ARG A 300 -15.32 12.70 -4.97
CA ARG A 300 -15.23 13.64 -6.09
C ARG A 300 -13.84 14.28 -6.20
N SER A 301 -13.26 14.71 -5.09
CA SER A 301 -11.90 15.26 -5.05
C SER A 301 -10.84 14.21 -5.43
N TYR A 302 -11.07 12.96 -5.04
CA TYR A 302 -10.26 11.81 -5.45
C TYR A 302 -10.30 11.60 -6.97
N ILE A 303 -11.49 11.69 -7.62
CA ILE A 303 -11.62 11.58 -9.08
C ILE A 303 -10.88 12.73 -9.79
N VAL A 304 -10.97 13.96 -9.31
CA VAL A 304 -10.21 15.11 -9.86
C VAL A 304 -8.71 14.84 -9.83
N ARG A 305 -8.23 14.26 -8.71
CA ARG A 305 -6.82 13.88 -8.56
C ARG A 305 -6.39 12.82 -9.57
N ILE A 306 -7.21 11.78 -9.77
CA ILE A 306 -6.94 10.73 -10.75
C ILE A 306 -6.90 11.32 -12.18
N LEU A 307 -7.87 12.15 -12.56
CA LEU A 307 -7.90 12.81 -13.86
C LEU A 307 -6.64 13.63 -14.09
N PHE A 308 -6.22 14.42 -13.09
CA PHE A 308 -4.97 15.18 -13.19
C PHE A 308 -3.76 14.28 -13.44
N CYS A 309 -3.61 13.21 -12.65
CA CYS A 309 -2.48 12.28 -12.80
C CYS A 309 -2.50 11.59 -14.17
N ASN A 310 -3.66 11.13 -14.65
CA ASN A 310 -3.79 10.48 -15.94
C ASN A 310 -3.42 11.43 -17.09
N MET A 311 -3.94 12.67 -17.06
CA MET A 311 -3.65 13.68 -18.08
C MET A 311 -2.18 14.09 -18.10
N MET A 312 -1.53 14.17 -16.92
CA MET A 312 -0.08 14.40 -16.83
C MET A 312 0.72 13.22 -17.37
N SER A 313 0.34 12.00 -17.01
CA SER A 313 0.98 10.76 -17.49
C SER A 313 0.91 10.66 -19.02
N ASP A 314 -0.21 11.04 -19.63
CA ASP A 314 -0.35 11.11 -21.09
C ASP A 314 0.64 12.10 -21.73
N ARG A 315 0.88 13.24 -21.09
CA ARG A 315 1.85 14.23 -21.60
C ARG A 315 3.28 13.73 -21.46
N PHE A 316 3.62 13.07 -20.36
CA PHE A 316 4.94 12.43 -20.20
C PHE A 316 5.14 11.30 -21.22
N ASP A 317 4.11 10.53 -21.50
CA ASP A 317 4.14 9.49 -22.53
C ASP A 317 4.33 10.07 -23.94
N GLN A 318 3.74 11.22 -24.26
CA GLN A 318 3.98 11.92 -25.53
C GLN A 318 5.46 12.34 -25.66
N LEU A 319 6.06 12.88 -24.58
CA LEU A 319 7.48 13.21 -24.56
C LEU A 319 8.37 11.96 -24.72
N ARG A 320 8.02 10.86 -24.03
CA ARG A 320 8.72 9.57 -24.10
C ARG A 320 8.67 8.96 -25.50
N ARG A 321 7.57 9.15 -26.25
CA ARG A 321 7.41 8.64 -27.64
C ARG A 321 7.94 9.58 -28.71
N SER A 322 8.53 10.71 -28.33
CA SER A 322 9.13 11.65 -29.29
C SER A 322 10.37 11.05 -29.95
N GLN A 323 10.82 11.64 -31.07
CA GLN A 323 12.01 11.16 -31.79
C GLN A 323 13.27 11.15 -30.92
N ASN A 324 13.40 12.14 -30.01
CA ASN A 324 14.48 12.23 -29.04
C ASN A 324 13.87 12.33 -27.63
N PRO A 325 13.48 11.19 -27.04
CA PRO A 325 12.85 11.21 -25.72
C PRO A 325 13.82 11.75 -24.67
N PRO A 326 13.40 12.68 -23.81
CA PRO A 326 14.30 13.30 -22.82
C PRO A 326 14.62 12.36 -21.62
N PHE A 327 13.78 11.39 -21.35
CA PHE A 327 13.88 10.43 -20.25
C PHE A 327 13.40 9.05 -20.70
N MET A 328 13.64 8.03 -19.89
CA MET A 328 13.15 6.66 -20.13
C MET A 328 11.68 6.53 -19.75
N SER A 329 11.32 7.02 -18.57
CA SER A 329 9.94 7.12 -18.09
C SER A 329 9.78 8.33 -17.16
N ALA A 330 8.53 8.81 -17.00
CA ALA A 330 8.18 9.76 -15.96
C ALA A 330 6.76 9.44 -15.46
N ASN A 331 6.62 9.37 -14.15
CA ASN A 331 5.38 9.04 -13.48
C ASN A 331 5.04 10.11 -12.45
N ILE A 332 3.77 10.50 -12.40
CA ILE A 332 3.28 11.46 -11.42
C ILE A 332 2.10 10.87 -10.67
N GLY A 333 2.02 11.15 -9.38
CA GLY A 333 0.96 10.55 -8.58
C GLY A 333 0.89 11.09 -7.17
N PHE A 334 0.00 10.47 -6.42
CA PHE A 334 -0.08 10.60 -4.98
C PHE A 334 0.26 9.25 -4.38
N SER A 335 1.13 9.26 -3.40
CA SER A 335 1.41 8.08 -2.59
C SER A 335 1.10 8.39 -1.13
N HIS A 336 0.65 7.37 -0.45
CA HIS A 336 0.60 7.32 0.99
C HIS A 336 1.70 6.37 1.42
N LEU A 337 2.70 6.89 2.10
CA LEU A 337 3.79 6.09 2.61
C LEU A 337 3.62 5.98 4.13
N PHE A 338 3.43 4.75 4.57
CA PHE A 338 3.13 4.46 5.96
C PHE A 338 1.83 5.18 6.42
N SER A 339 1.36 4.91 7.60
CA SER A 339 0.08 5.43 8.10
C SER A 339 0.06 6.95 8.39
N SER A 340 1.17 7.68 8.13
CA SER A 340 1.33 9.06 8.61
C SER A 340 1.78 10.08 7.57
N ALA A 341 2.15 9.67 6.36
CA ALA A 341 2.72 10.58 5.37
C ALA A 341 2.13 10.41 3.98
N SER A 342 1.62 11.50 3.42
CA SER A 342 1.14 11.58 2.04
C SER A 342 2.03 12.49 1.21
N PHE A 343 2.21 12.13 -0.05
CA PHE A 343 3.10 12.83 -0.96
C PHE A 343 2.44 12.98 -2.33
N PHE A 344 2.64 14.16 -2.92
CA PHE A 344 2.53 14.34 -4.35
C PHE A 344 3.92 14.14 -4.94
N ASN A 345 4.09 13.20 -5.85
CA ASN A 345 5.39 12.77 -6.35
C ASN A 345 5.46 12.73 -7.86
N LEU A 346 6.62 13.13 -8.38
CA LEU A 346 7.10 12.88 -9.72
C LEU A 346 8.36 12.03 -9.61
N GLY A 347 8.33 10.84 -10.21
CA GLY A 347 9.52 10.00 -10.40
C GLY A 347 9.92 9.99 -11.88
N VAL A 348 11.19 10.14 -12.18
CA VAL A 348 11.74 10.15 -13.54
C VAL A 348 12.91 9.20 -13.67
N ASP A 349 12.80 8.23 -14.56
CA ASP A 349 13.91 7.36 -14.95
C ASP A 349 14.70 8.05 -16.06
N LEU A 350 15.96 8.32 -15.78
CA LEU A 350 16.81 9.18 -16.59
C LEU A 350 17.76 8.38 -17.48
N LYS A 351 18.16 8.95 -18.61
CA LYS A 351 19.18 8.39 -19.48
C LYS A 351 20.58 8.65 -18.95
N ASP A 352 21.53 7.77 -19.29
CA ASP A 352 22.94 7.92 -18.90
C ASP A 352 23.55 9.25 -19.38
N ASN A 353 23.20 9.67 -20.59
CA ASN A 353 23.70 10.92 -21.19
C ASN A 353 22.57 11.95 -21.33
N GLY A 354 21.98 12.40 -20.23
CA GLY A 354 20.84 13.33 -20.32
C GLY A 354 20.12 13.56 -19.00
N VAL A 355 20.79 13.34 -17.89
CA VAL A 355 20.21 13.51 -16.54
C VAL A 355 19.61 14.90 -16.38
N ARG A 356 20.41 15.96 -16.62
CA ARG A 356 19.93 17.34 -16.53
C ARG A 356 18.77 17.62 -17.49
N GLU A 357 18.88 17.22 -18.76
CA GLU A 357 17.83 17.44 -19.76
C GLU A 357 16.53 16.73 -19.36
N GLY A 358 16.62 15.49 -18.87
CA GLY A 358 15.46 14.72 -18.42
C GLY A 358 14.73 15.39 -17.26
N ILE A 359 15.46 15.83 -16.23
CA ILE A 359 14.90 16.57 -15.09
C ILE A 359 14.23 17.87 -15.55
N GLU A 360 14.95 18.69 -16.34
CA GLU A 360 14.43 19.96 -16.85
C GLU A 360 13.16 19.77 -17.68
N LYS A 361 13.12 18.78 -18.57
CA LYS A 361 11.94 18.53 -19.41
C LYS A 361 10.74 18.05 -18.60
N ALA A 362 10.94 17.17 -17.64
CA ALA A 362 9.86 16.69 -16.76
C ALA A 362 9.31 17.83 -15.89
N CYS A 363 10.18 18.59 -15.24
CA CYS A 363 9.78 19.74 -14.42
C CYS A 363 9.12 20.86 -15.26
N ASN A 364 9.63 21.14 -16.47
CA ASN A 364 9.06 22.14 -17.38
C ASN A 364 7.66 21.73 -17.86
N GLU A 365 7.37 20.44 -18.03
CA GLU A 365 6.03 20.00 -18.41
C GLU A 365 5.01 20.25 -17.29
N ILE A 366 5.40 19.97 -16.03
CA ILE A 366 4.56 20.31 -14.86
C ILE A 366 4.36 21.83 -14.77
N ALA A 367 5.43 22.61 -14.96
CA ALA A 367 5.34 24.07 -14.95
C ALA A 367 4.45 24.60 -16.09
N ARG A 368 4.51 23.98 -17.28
CA ARG A 368 3.65 24.31 -18.42
C ARG A 368 2.18 24.08 -18.09
N VAL A 369 1.85 22.95 -17.47
CA VAL A 369 0.47 22.66 -17.03
C VAL A 369 0.04 23.64 -15.93
N SER A 370 0.92 23.95 -14.98
CA SER A 370 0.60 24.93 -13.95
C SER A 370 0.31 26.34 -14.50
N GLN A 371 0.95 26.74 -15.61
CA GLN A 371 0.80 28.07 -16.21
C GLN A 371 -0.33 28.16 -17.27
N HIS A 372 -0.51 27.11 -18.04
CA HIS A 372 -1.40 27.12 -19.20
C HIS A 372 -2.57 26.14 -19.09
N GLY A 373 -2.52 25.21 -18.11
CA GLY A 373 -3.52 24.17 -17.93
C GLY A 373 -3.49 23.08 -18.99
N PHE A 374 -4.44 22.20 -18.86
CA PHE A 374 -4.85 21.23 -19.86
C PHE A 374 -5.91 21.82 -20.80
N THR A 375 -6.21 21.12 -21.88
CA THR A 375 -7.28 21.49 -22.83
C THR A 375 -8.55 20.67 -22.50
N GLN A 376 -9.70 21.19 -23.00
CA GLN A 376 -10.98 20.49 -22.87
C GLN A 376 -10.93 19.09 -23.52
N THR A 377 -10.25 18.96 -24.65
CA THR A 377 -10.11 17.66 -25.35
C THR A 377 -9.34 16.64 -24.54
N GLU A 378 -8.31 17.04 -23.80
CA GLU A 378 -7.58 16.15 -22.89
C GLU A 378 -8.48 15.67 -21.75
N LEU A 379 -9.25 16.59 -21.16
CA LEU A 379 -10.20 16.25 -20.09
C LEU A 379 -11.27 15.26 -20.56
N GLU A 380 -11.91 15.52 -21.70
CA GLU A 380 -12.96 14.63 -22.22
C GLU A 380 -12.42 13.23 -22.55
N ARG A 381 -11.21 13.14 -23.08
CA ARG A 381 -10.54 11.86 -23.30
C ARG A 381 -10.26 11.15 -21.99
N ALA A 382 -9.66 11.83 -21.02
CA ALA A 382 -9.33 11.24 -19.71
C ALA A 382 -10.59 10.77 -18.96
N LYS A 383 -11.70 11.53 -19.04
CA LYS A 383 -12.99 11.11 -18.50
C LYS A 383 -13.52 9.84 -19.16
N ALA A 384 -13.47 9.77 -20.48
CA ALA A 384 -13.96 8.60 -21.23
C ALA A 384 -13.13 7.36 -20.93
N GLU A 385 -11.81 7.48 -20.86
CA GLU A 385 -10.90 6.39 -20.53
C GLU A 385 -11.11 5.91 -19.09
N LEU A 386 -11.24 6.84 -18.13
CA LEU A 386 -11.48 6.50 -16.73
C LEU A 386 -12.84 5.83 -16.51
N LEU A 387 -13.91 6.35 -17.15
CA LEU A 387 -15.23 5.72 -17.06
C LEU A 387 -15.22 4.30 -17.65
N SER A 388 -14.58 4.12 -18.80
CA SER A 388 -14.47 2.79 -19.43
C SER A 388 -13.70 1.79 -18.55
N LEU A 389 -12.64 2.26 -17.88
CA LEU A 389 -11.90 1.42 -16.93
C LEU A 389 -12.79 0.99 -15.76
N VAL A 390 -13.47 1.93 -15.12
CA VAL A 390 -14.32 1.63 -13.95
C VAL A 390 -15.53 0.76 -14.34
N GLU A 391 -16.12 1.00 -15.53
CA GLU A 391 -17.18 0.14 -16.08
C GLU A 391 -16.68 -1.28 -16.32
N SER A 392 -15.47 -1.45 -16.84
CA SER A 392 -14.86 -2.78 -17.00
C SER A 392 -14.67 -3.49 -15.67
N LEU A 393 -14.13 -2.79 -14.67
CA LEU A 393 -13.95 -3.33 -13.31
C LEU A 393 -15.29 -3.73 -12.67
N HIS A 394 -16.31 -2.90 -12.84
CA HIS A 394 -17.66 -3.20 -12.35
C HIS A 394 -18.28 -4.42 -13.04
N ASN A 395 -18.15 -4.51 -14.37
CA ASN A 395 -18.68 -5.64 -15.14
C ASN A 395 -17.94 -6.96 -14.85
N GLU A 396 -16.68 -6.87 -14.43
CA GLU A 396 -15.83 -8.01 -14.08
C GLU A 396 -15.68 -8.23 -12.57
N LYS A 397 -16.54 -7.61 -11.75
CA LYS A 397 -16.42 -7.65 -10.28
C LYS A 397 -16.33 -9.06 -9.70
N ASP A 398 -17.01 -10.03 -10.30
CA ASP A 398 -16.97 -11.44 -9.88
C ASP A 398 -15.60 -12.10 -10.18
N LYS A 399 -14.73 -11.43 -10.95
CA LYS A 399 -13.35 -11.85 -11.23
C LYS A 399 -12.30 -11.05 -10.43
N THR A 400 -12.74 -10.23 -9.49
CA THR A 400 -11.80 -9.54 -8.61
C THR A 400 -11.08 -10.56 -7.74
N SER A 401 -9.74 -10.56 -7.79
CA SER A 401 -8.97 -11.58 -7.08
C SER A 401 -9.01 -11.39 -5.57
N SER A 402 -9.03 -12.51 -4.84
CA SER A 402 -8.92 -12.50 -3.37
C SER A 402 -7.66 -11.77 -2.90
N ALA A 403 -6.57 -11.86 -3.67
CA ALA A 403 -5.33 -11.13 -3.41
C ALA A 403 -5.51 -9.59 -3.52
N SER A 404 -6.31 -9.11 -4.47
CA SER A 404 -6.60 -7.67 -4.60
C SER A 404 -7.47 -7.18 -3.45
N LEU A 405 -8.51 -7.93 -3.11
CA LEU A 405 -9.42 -7.59 -2.01
C LEU A 405 -8.70 -7.56 -0.66
N ILE A 406 -7.82 -8.53 -0.37
CA ILE A 406 -7.10 -8.55 0.91
C ILE A 406 -6.09 -7.39 1.02
N ASN A 407 -5.53 -6.93 -0.11
CA ASN A 407 -4.70 -5.73 -0.16
C ASN A 407 -5.50 -4.46 0.16
N GLU A 408 -6.69 -4.33 -0.40
CA GLU A 408 -7.62 -3.23 -0.13
C GLU A 408 -8.00 -3.18 1.37
N TYR A 409 -8.35 -4.33 1.96
CA TYR A 409 -8.70 -4.40 3.38
C TYR A 409 -7.50 -4.13 4.29
N THR A 410 -6.29 -4.48 3.85
CA THR A 410 -5.07 -4.11 4.57
C THR A 410 -4.91 -2.58 4.61
N ARG A 411 -5.13 -1.88 3.48
CA ARG A 411 -5.11 -0.40 3.46
C ARG A 411 -6.23 0.20 4.29
N ASN A 412 -7.44 -0.37 4.23
CA ASN A 412 -8.53 0.07 5.12
C ASN A 412 -8.13 -0.04 6.59
N PHE A 413 -7.54 -1.17 7.01
CA PHE A 413 -7.11 -1.33 8.40
C PHE A 413 -5.98 -0.37 8.76
N MET A 414 -4.97 -0.19 7.91
CA MET A 414 -3.80 0.64 8.20
C MET A 414 -4.09 2.14 8.13
N GLU A 415 -4.87 2.57 7.14
CA GLU A 415 -4.98 3.96 6.69
C GLU A 415 -6.41 4.51 6.74
N ASP A 416 -7.38 3.72 7.20
CA ASP A 416 -8.82 4.07 7.16
C ASP A 416 -9.34 4.36 5.73
N GLU A 417 -8.72 3.81 4.67
CA GLU A 417 -9.22 3.90 3.30
C GLU A 417 -10.64 3.30 3.22
N PRO A 418 -11.65 4.01 2.68
CA PRO A 418 -12.99 3.44 2.58
C PRO A 418 -13.01 2.28 1.58
N ILE A 419 -13.84 1.27 1.88
CA ILE A 419 -14.02 0.05 1.08
C ILE A 419 -15.50 -0.13 0.71
N PRO A 420 -16.12 0.81 -0.02
CA PRO A 420 -17.56 0.77 -0.30
C PRO A 420 -17.94 -0.29 -1.33
N GLY A 421 -16.95 -0.90 -1.96
CA GLY A 421 -17.11 -1.88 -3.03
C GLY A 421 -17.37 -1.25 -4.40
N ILE A 422 -17.03 -2.00 -5.45
CA ILE A 422 -17.03 -1.52 -6.83
C ILE A 422 -18.41 -1.06 -7.33
N ASP A 423 -19.51 -1.59 -6.79
CA ASP A 423 -20.85 -1.14 -7.15
C ASP A 423 -21.06 0.32 -6.73
N THR A 424 -20.75 0.66 -5.49
CA THR A 424 -20.83 2.04 -4.98
C THR A 424 -19.81 2.96 -5.66
N GLU A 425 -18.60 2.47 -5.89
CA GLU A 425 -17.57 3.25 -6.60
C GLU A 425 -18.01 3.60 -8.02
N TYR A 426 -18.55 2.62 -8.76
CA TYR A 426 -19.06 2.85 -10.09
C TYR A 426 -20.20 3.90 -10.11
N GLU A 427 -21.13 3.84 -9.16
CA GLU A 427 -22.19 4.86 -9.00
C GLU A 427 -21.59 6.25 -8.76
N LEU A 428 -20.58 6.38 -7.88
CA LEU A 428 -19.90 7.65 -7.61
C LEU A 428 -19.17 8.19 -8.85
N TYR A 429 -18.51 7.32 -9.63
CA TYR A 429 -17.89 7.73 -10.89
C TYR A 429 -18.92 8.21 -11.90
N CYS A 430 -20.03 7.48 -12.08
CA CYS A 430 -21.12 7.89 -12.96
C CYS A 430 -21.73 9.23 -12.54
N GLN A 431 -21.85 9.46 -11.23
CA GLN A 431 -22.41 10.70 -10.68
C GLN A 431 -21.47 11.89 -10.83
N TYR A 432 -20.19 11.74 -10.46
CA TYR A 432 -19.28 12.87 -10.33
C TYR A 432 -18.50 13.20 -11.60
N LEU A 433 -18.11 12.18 -12.37
CA LEU A 433 -17.22 12.38 -13.52
C LEU A 433 -17.77 13.37 -14.56
N PRO A 434 -19.08 13.34 -14.93
CA PRO A 434 -19.64 14.33 -15.86
C PRO A 434 -19.61 15.76 -15.31
N LEU A 435 -19.65 15.94 -13.99
CA LEU A 435 -19.75 17.24 -13.32
C LEU A 435 -18.39 17.93 -13.16
N ILE A 436 -17.27 17.22 -13.30
CA ILE A 436 -15.93 17.78 -13.14
C ILE A 436 -15.62 18.70 -14.33
N GLN A 437 -15.19 19.93 -14.01
CA GLN A 437 -14.86 20.96 -15.00
C GLN A 437 -13.33 21.07 -15.18
N LEU A 438 -12.92 21.59 -16.33
CA LEU A 438 -11.50 21.77 -16.68
C LEU A 438 -10.76 22.66 -15.68
N GLU A 439 -11.44 23.71 -15.19
CA GLU A 439 -10.89 24.65 -14.22
C GLU A 439 -10.53 23.99 -12.89
N GLU A 440 -11.28 22.97 -12.48
CA GLU A 440 -11.01 22.22 -11.26
C GLU A 440 -9.72 21.41 -11.37
N VAL A 441 -9.55 20.70 -12.50
CA VAL A 441 -8.35 19.91 -12.77
C VAL A 441 -7.13 20.83 -12.96
N ASN A 442 -7.29 21.98 -13.65
CA ASN A 442 -6.22 22.94 -13.84
C ASN A 442 -5.80 23.63 -12.53
N SER A 443 -6.74 23.89 -11.65
CA SER A 443 -6.45 24.50 -10.34
C SER A 443 -5.79 23.52 -9.37
N PHE A 444 -5.96 22.23 -9.60
CA PHE A 444 -5.50 21.19 -8.70
C PHE A 444 -3.98 21.25 -8.49
N VAL A 445 -3.20 21.32 -9.56
CA VAL A 445 -1.73 21.34 -9.48
C VAL A 445 -1.19 22.53 -8.69
N GLN A 446 -1.84 23.69 -8.79
CA GLN A 446 -1.39 24.93 -8.11
C GLN A 446 -1.43 24.78 -6.58
N ASN A 447 -2.30 23.92 -6.07
CA ASN A 447 -2.40 23.65 -4.62
C ASN A 447 -1.23 22.81 -4.11
N TYR A 448 -0.58 22.04 -4.97
CA TYR A 448 0.46 21.08 -4.59
C TYR A 448 1.88 21.50 -4.98
N LEU A 449 2.07 22.39 -5.97
CA LEU A 449 3.39 22.91 -6.36
C LEU A 449 3.91 23.96 -5.37
N LYS A 450 3.93 23.60 -4.08
CA LYS A 450 4.49 24.45 -3.02
C LYS A 450 6.00 24.23 -2.88
N LYS A 451 6.69 25.22 -2.33
CA LYS A 451 8.11 25.09 -1.98
C LYS A 451 8.33 24.40 -0.63
N ASP A 452 7.41 24.62 0.31
CA ASP A 452 7.46 23.99 1.63
C ASP A 452 7.11 22.52 1.55
N GLY A 453 7.86 21.69 2.24
CA GLY A 453 7.75 20.24 2.23
C GLY A 453 8.19 19.58 0.92
N ARG A 454 8.88 20.33 0.02
CA ARG A 454 9.37 19.78 -1.24
C ARG A 454 10.74 19.15 -1.05
N VAL A 455 10.88 17.92 -1.52
CA VAL A 455 12.12 17.14 -1.52
C VAL A 455 12.48 16.83 -2.97
N LEU A 456 13.68 17.17 -3.40
CA LEU A 456 14.23 16.88 -4.73
C LEU A 456 15.48 16.01 -4.53
N VAL A 457 15.42 14.78 -5.01
CA VAL A 457 16.54 13.84 -4.90
C VAL A 457 16.87 13.28 -6.27
N ALA A 458 18.17 13.28 -6.60
CA ALA A 458 18.66 12.66 -7.81
C ALA A 458 19.72 11.60 -7.44
N THR A 459 19.54 10.39 -7.96
CA THR A 459 20.39 9.23 -7.65
C THR A 459 20.84 8.50 -8.90
N GLY A 460 21.99 7.82 -8.87
CA GLY A 460 22.43 7.00 -9.98
C GLY A 460 23.93 6.85 -10.15
N LYS A 461 24.35 6.69 -11.42
CA LYS A 461 25.74 6.44 -11.83
C LYS A 461 26.59 7.71 -11.74
N PRO A 462 27.80 7.67 -11.15
CA PRO A 462 28.65 8.88 -11.04
C PRO A 462 28.92 9.58 -12.38
N GLN A 463 29.16 8.81 -13.45
CA GLN A 463 29.49 9.35 -14.77
C GLN A 463 28.32 10.05 -15.46
N SER A 464 27.08 9.78 -15.04
CA SER A 464 25.87 10.35 -15.66
C SER A 464 25.50 11.73 -15.11
N PHE A 465 26.03 12.10 -13.95
CA PHE A 465 25.66 13.35 -13.25
C PHE A 465 26.51 14.56 -13.64
N GLY A 466 27.74 14.34 -14.13
CA GLY A 466 28.61 15.40 -14.65
C GLY A 466 28.79 16.57 -13.67
N ASP A 467 28.29 17.75 -14.07
CA ASP A 467 28.31 19.01 -13.31
C ASP A 467 27.02 19.28 -12.52
N LEU A 468 26.10 18.33 -12.45
CA LEU A 468 24.87 18.50 -11.69
C LEU A 468 25.20 18.63 -10.20
N THR A 469 24.70 19.69 -9.58
CA THR A 469 24.86 19.96 -8.16
C THR A 469 23.50 20.22 -7.51
N GLU A 470 23.41 20.13 -6.20
CA GLU A 470 22.17 20.43 -5.47
C GLU A 470 21.67 21.86 -5.66
N ALA A 471 22.55 22.77 -6.09
CA ALA A 471 22.22 24.17 -6.37
C ALA A 471 21.76 24.39 -7.84
N SER A 472 21.97 23.43 -8.72
CA SER A 472 21.63 23.53 -10.15
C SER A 472 20.24 23.00 -10.45
#